data_71e21527c27e337e57b8e97045b5b38d
#
_entry.id   71e21527c27e337e57b8e97045b5b38d
#
_cell.length_a   1.000
_cell.length_b   1.000
_cell.length_c   1.000
_cell.angle_alpha   90.00
_cell.angle_beta   90.00
_cell.angle_gamma   90.00
#
_symmetry.space_group_name_H-M   'P 1'
#
loop_
_entity.id
_entity.type
_entity.pdbx_description
1 polymer ?
#
loop_
_entity_poly.entity_id
_entity_poly.type
_entity_poly.pdbx_seq_one_letter_code
_entity_poly.pdbx_strand_id
1 'polypeptide(L)'
;MLVFRVCGARQNFYVFSLYRNPDLDDQIYDCLLTSMAAVQAEDVRASFLFMGDLNGHHQEWLGSATTNRHGVAALDFATISGCDQLVIGPTHARGGTLDLLITDVHDLVQVTVVGPLGSSDHSSL
;
A
#
# COMPACT_ATOMS: atom_id res chain seq x y z
N MET A 1 -8.80 -7.43 5.88
CA MET A 1 -8.87 -6.36 4.85
C MET A 1 -10.20 -5.63 4.94
N LEU A 2 -10.15 -4.32 4.94
CA LEU A 2 -11.34 -3.46 4.93
C LEU A 2 -11.33 -2.66 3.62
N VAL A 3 -12.48 -2.58 2.94
CA VAL A 3 -12.60 -1.81 1.71
C VAL A 3 -13.76 -0.84 1.84
N PHE A 4 -13.54 0.41 1.45
CA PHE A 4 -14.61 1.40 1.40
C PHE A 4 -14.43 2.34 0.20
N ARG A 5 -15.55 2.89 -0.26
CA ARG A 5 -15.59 3.81 -1.40
C ARG A 5 -15.86 5.23 -0.92
N VAL A 6 -15.07 6.17 -1.41
CA VAL A 6 -15.30 7.60 -1.24
C VAL A 6 -15.71 8.19 -2.59
N CYS A 7 -16.93 8.70 -2.69
CA CYS A 7 -17.44 9.27 -3.92
C CYS A 7 -17.02 10.73 -4.05
N GLY A 8 -16.38 11.07 -5.16
CA GLY A 8 -16.00 12.42 -5.52
C GLY A 8 -16.72 12.91 -6.78
N ALA A 9 -16.57 14.19 -7.08
CA ALA A 9 -17.23 14.80 -8.24
C ALA A 9 -16.71 14.27 -9.59
N ARG A 10 -15.41 13.91 -9.66
CA ARG A 10 -14.75 13.43 -10.88
C ARG A 10 -14.25 12.00 -10.79
N GLN A 11 -13.95 11.54 -9.60
CA GLN A 11 -13.39 10.21 -9.31
C GLN A 11 -14.08 9.61 -8.11
N ASN A 12 -14.13 8.29 -8.09
CA ASN A 12 -14.49 7.52 -6.92
C ASN A 12 -13.23 6.83 -6.40
N PHE A 13 -12.92 7.00 -5.12
CA PHE A 13 -11.75 6.40 -4.50
C PHE A 13 -12.15 5.12 -3.79
N TYR A 14 -11.47 4.04 -4.13
CA TYR A 14 -11.61 2.75 -3.46
C TYR A 14 -10.41 2.55 -2.57
N VAL A 15 -10.65 2.59 -1.27
CA VAL A 15 -9.60 2.54 -0.25
C VAL A 15 -9.57 1.14 0.35
N PHE A 16 -8.42 0.48 0.23
CA PHE A 16 -8.15 -0.84 0.78
C PHE A 16 -7.23 -0.67 1.99
N SER A 17 -7.75 -0.98 3.17
CA SER A 17 -6.94 -1.03 4.38
C SER A 17 -6.45 -2.46 4.57
N LEU A 18 -5.14 -2.64 4.60
CA LEU A 18 -4.47 -3.92 4.50
C LEU A 18 -3.60 -4.21 5.71
N TYR A 19 -3.57 -5.47 6.07
CA TYR A 19 -2.55 -6.02 6.96
C TYR A 19 -2.11 -7.36 6.39
N ARG A 20 -0.82 -7.50 6.11
CA ARG A 20 -0.22 -8.77 5.70
C ARG A 20 0.59 -9.33 6.86
N ASN A 21 0.15 -10.44 7.40
CA ASN A 21 0.91 -11.16 8.41
C ASN A 21 2.26 -11.62 7.80
N PRO A 22 3.40 -11.37 8.46
CA PRO A 22 4.72 -11.73 7.91
C PRO A 22 4.90 -13.24 7.68
N ASP A 23 4.11 -14.07 8.36
CA ASP A 23 4.19 -15.53 8.25
C ASP A 23 3.30 -16.11 7.15
N LEU A 24 2.44 -15.30 6.52
CA LEU A 24 1.58 -15.74 5.43
C LEU A 24 2.24 -15.53 4.07
N ASP A 25 1.67 -16.22 3.06
CA ASP A 25 2.09 -16.04 1.66
C ASP A 25 1.64 -14.70 1.07
N ASP A 26 1.95 -14.50 -0.22
CA ASP A 26 1.68 -13.27 -0.92
C ASP A 26 0.41 -13.32 -1.79
N GLN A 27 -0.51 -14.25 -1.54
CA GLN A 27 -1.77 -14.39 -2.29
C GLN A 27 -2.68 -13.16 -2.18
N ILE A 28 -2.48 -12.33 -1.17
CA ILE A 28 -3.22 -11.08 -1.02
C ILE A 28 -3.12 -10.21 -2.28
N TYR A 29 -1.96 -10.18 -2.93
CA TYR A 29 -1.75 -9.34 -4.12
C TYR A 29 -2.57 -9.81 -5.32
N ASP A 30 -2.73 -11.12 -5.50
CA ASP A 30 -3.61 -11.67 -6.53
C ASP A 30 -5.07 -11.31 -6.26
N CYS A 31 -5.50 -11.37 -5.01
CA CYS A 31 -6.84 -10.93 -4.60
C CYS A 31 -7.05 -9.45 -4.87
N LEU A 32 -6.06 -8.60 -4.60
CA LEU A 32 -6.15 -7.17 -4.85
C LEU A 32 -6.24 -6.86 -6.34
N LEU A 33 -5.44 -7.52 -7.18
CA LEU A 33 -5.50 -7.35 -8.63
C LEU A 33 -6.86 -7.79 -9.19
N THR A 34 -7.40 -8.90 -8.71
CA THR A 34 -8.74 -9.37 -9.11
C THR A 34 -9.82 -8.38 -8.69
N SER A 35 -9.76 -7.88 -7.47
CA SER A 35 -10.71 -6.88 -6.96
C SER A 35 -10.64 -5.57 -7.74
N MET A 36 -9.43 -5.13 -8.04
CA MET A 36 -9.19 -3.92 -8.84
C MET A 36 -9.80 -4.04 -10.24
N ALA A 37 -9.56 -5.17 -10.90
CA ALA A 37 -10.13 -5.45 -12.22
C ALA A 37 -11.67 -5.48 -12.21
N ALA A 38 -12.27 -6.09 -11.19
CA ALA A 38 -13.72 -6.14 -11.04
C ALA A 38 -14.32 -4.74 -10.84
N VAL A 39 -13.69 -3.90 -10.03
CA VAL A 39 -14.13 -2.51 -9.82
C VAL A 39 -13.98 -1.70 -11.10
N GLN A 40 -12.87 -1.81 -11.79
CA GLN A 40 -12.62 -1.08 -13.05
C GLN A 40 -13.62 -1.43 -14.14
N ALA A 41 -14.11 -2.67 -14.17
CA ALA A 41 -15.12 -3.11 -15.12
C ALA A 41 -16.48 -2.42 -14.90
N GLU A 42 -16.79 -2.04 -13.67
CA GLU A 42 -18.09 -1.44 -13.31
C GLU A 42 -18.00 0.09 -13.12
N ASP A 43 -16.82 0.61 -12.82
CA ASP A 43 -16.64 2.03 -12.52
C ASP A 43 -15.40 2.58 -13.25
N VAL A 44 -15.63 3.26 -14.37
CA VAL A 44 -14.58 3.89 -15.17
C VAL A 44 -13.88 5.07 -14.47
N ARG A 45 -14.50 5.59 -13.41
CA ARG A 45 -13.97 6.70 -12.61
C ARG A 45 -13.22 6.21 -11.35
N ALA A 46 -13.01 4.92 -11.22
CA ALA A 46 -12.34 4.33 -10.05
C ALA A 46 -10.87 4.72 -9.99
N SER A 47 -10.46 5.16 -8.82
CA SER A 47 -9.06 5.31 -8.41
C SER A 47 -8.84 4.51 -7.13
N PHE A 48 -7.61 4.04 -6.92
CA PHE A 48 -7.32 3.07 -5.88
C PHE A 48 -6.27 3.58 -4.92
N LEU A 49 -6.51 3.34 -3.63
CA LEU A 49 -5.52 3.51 -2.56
C LEU A 49 -5.43 2.20 -1.78
N PHE A 50 -4.24 1.61 -1.78
CA PHE A 50 -3.93 0.42 -0.98
C PHE A 50 -2.99 0.86 0.13
N MET A 51 -3.43 0.75 1.37
CA MET A 51 -2.68 1.28 2.51
C MET A 51 -2.65 0.29 3.67
N GLY A 52 -1.54 0.24 4.35
CA GLY A 52 -1.37 -0.58 5.54
C GLY A 52 0.00 -1.22 5.66
N ASP A 53 0.12 -2.10 6.64
CA ASP A 53 1.33 -2.83 6.96
C ASP A 53 1.43 -4.08 6.08
N LEU A 54 2.35 -4.08 5.13
CA LEU A 54 2.58 -5.19 4.20
C LEU A 54 3.77 -6.07 4.58
N ASN A 55 4.52 -5.72 5.63
CA ASN A 55 5.62 -6.52 6.17
C ASN A 55 6.62 -7.01 5.11
N GLY A 56 6.90 -6.16 4.12
CA GLY A 56 7.85 -6.44 3.06
C GLY A 56 9.11 -5.60 3.17
N HIS A 57 10.25 -6.15 2.72
CA HIS A 57 11.53 -5.45 2.68
C HIS A 57 12.07 -5.41 1.26
N HIS A 58 12.54 -4.25 0.84
CA HIS A 58 13.19 -4.05 -0.46
C HIS A 58 14.22 -2.93 -0.37
N GLN A 59 15.47 -3.21 -0.70
CA GLN A 59 16.58 -2.27 -0.52
C GLN A 59 16.40 -1.02 -1.39
N GLU A 60 16.18 -1.20 -2.67
CA GLU A 60 16.10 -0.08 -3.61
C GLU A 60 14.75 0.66 -3.55
N TRP A 61 13.67 -0.09 -3.41
CA TRP A 61 12.32 0.47 -3.49
C TRP A 61 11.82 1.05 -2.17
N LEU A 62 12.17 0.42 -1.04
CA LEU A 62 11.71 0.80 0.29
C LEU A 62 12.83 1.30 1.22
N GLY A 63 14.08 1.29 0.76
CA GLY A 63 15.20 1.67 1.60
C GLY A 63 15.47 0.73 2.76
N SER A 64 15.02 -0.52 2.66
CA SER A 64 15.24 -1.54 3.69
C SER A 64 16.70 -1.99 3.73
N ALA A 65 17.14 -2.55 4.87
CA ALA A 65 18.47 -3.12 4.99
C ALA A 65 18.67 -4.38 4.11
N THR A 66 17.58 -5.11 3.86
CA THR A 66 17.58 -6.33 3.05
C THR A 66 16.39 -6.33 2.08
N THR A 67 16.44 -7.24 1.11
CA THR A 67 15.30 -7.51 0.21
C THR A 67 14.81 -8.93 0.46
N ASN A 68 13.51 -9.09 0.66
CA ASN A 68 12.89 -10.40 0.79
C ASN A 68 11.80 -10.62 -0.27
N ARG A 69 11.28 -11.86 -0.36
CA ARG A 69 10.25 -12.22 -1.34
C ARG A 69 8.97 -11.37 -1.20
N HIS A 70 8.65 -10.96 0.03
CA HIS A 70 7.45 -10.15 0.30
C HIS A 70 7.58 -8.73 -0.23
N GLY A 71 8.76 -8.14 -0.12
CA GLY A 71 9.06 -6.84 -0.72
C GLY A 71 9.05 -6.90 -2.24
N VAL A 72 9.58 -7.98 -2.82
CA VAL A 72 9.52 -8.21 -4.28
C VAL A 72 8.06 -8.36 -4.74
N ALA A 73 7.24 -9.13 -4.04
CA ALA A 73 5.84 -9.32 -4.37
C ALA A 73 5.04 -8.00 -4.31
N ALA A 74 5.32 -7.17 -3.30
CA ALA A 74 4.69 -5.85 -3.19
C ALA A 74 5.09 -4.92 -4.35
N LEU A 75 6.35 -4.91 -4.74
CA LEU A 75 6.84 -4.15 -5.89
C LEU A 75 6.20 -4.65 -7.19
N ASP A 76 6.12 -5.96 -7.39
CA ASP A 76 5.46 -6.56 -8.56
C ASP A 76 3.99 -6.14 -8.62
N PHE A 77 3.28 -6.17 -7.50
CA PHE A 77 1.91 -5.68 -7.43
C PHE A 77 1.80 -4.21 -7.85
N ALA A 78 2.64 -3.34 -7.30
CA ALA A 78 2.64 -1.92 -7.67
C ALA A 78 2.91 -1.72 -9.16
N THR A 79 3.86 -2.45 -9.71
CA THR A 79 4.23 -2.38 -11.13
C THR A 79 3.09 -2.87 -12.04
N ILE A 80 2.52 -4.03 -11.73
CA ILE A 80 1.42 -4.63 -12.53
C ILE A 80 0.17 -3.77 -12.48
N SER A 81 -0.17 -3.22 -11.32
CA SER A 81 -1.36 -2.37 -11.15
C SER A 81 -1.18 -0.95 -11.68
N GLY A 82 0.02 -0.55 -12.08
CA GLY A 82 0.32 0.81 -12.52
C GLY A 82 0.28 1.83 -11.40
N CYS A 83 0.53 1.40 -10.18
CA CYS A 83 0.50 2.23 -8.98
C CYS A 83 1.91 2.59 -8.50
N ASP A 84 2.02 3.70 -7.79
CA ASP A 84 3.24 4.14 -7.11
C ASP A 84 3.10 4.02 -5.60
N GLN A 85 4.21 3.73 -4.93
CA GLN A 85 4.32 3.73 -3.49
C GLN A 85 4.82 5.10 -3.02
N LEU A 86 4.06 5.75 -2.12
CA LEU A 86 4.28 7.16 -1.77
C LEU A 86 4.92 7.39 -0.40
N VAL A 87 5.04 6.38 0.45
CA VAL A 87 5.64 6.54 1.78
C VAL A 87 7.15 6.55 1.68
N ILE A 88 7.77 7.61 2.18
CA ILE A 88 9.23 7.79 2.19
C ILE A 88 9.71 7.80 3.64
N GLY A 89 10.70 6.97 3.92
CA GLY A 89 11.31 6.86 5.24
C GLY A 89 10.71 5.76 6.10
N PRO A 90 11.37 5.47 7.24
CA PRO A 90 10.98 4.35 8.09
C PRO A 90 9.64 4.61 8.79
N THR A 91 8.80 3.59 8.87
CA THR A 91 7.53 3.61 9.59
C THR A 91 7.54 2.70 10.81
N HIS A 92 8.60 1.91 10.99
CA HIS A 92 8.79 1.03 12.12
C HIS A 92 9.97 1.51 12.98
N ALA A 93 9.89 1.32 14.31
CA ALA A 93 10.93 1.73 15.26
C ALA A 93 12.30 1.12 14.96
N ARG A 94 12.35 -0.06 14.30
CA ARG A 94 13.59 -0.73 13.87
C ARG A 94 14.14 -0.27 12.52
N GLY A 95 13.52 0.75 11.89
CA GLY A 95 14.03 1.41 10.70
C GLY A 95 13.44 0.94 9.36
N GLY A 96 12.53 -0.02 9.34
CA GLY A 96 11.89 -0.50 8.10
C GLY A 96 10.72 0.36 7.66
N THR A 97 10.48 0.50 6.35
CA THR A 97 9.28 1.07 5.77
C THR A 97 8.28 -0.06 5.50
N LEU A 98 7.48 -0.39 6.50
CA LEU A 98 6.55 -1.53 6.46
C LEU A 98 5.12 -1.11 6.13
N ASP A 99 4.75 0.11 6.50
CA ASP A 99 3.44 0.68 6.23
C ASP A 99 3.52 1.47 4.93
N LEU A 100 2.77 1.03 3.93
CA LEU A 100 2.84 1.57 2.59
C LEU A 100 1.52 2.24 2.18
N LEU A 101 1.61 3.17 1.26
CA LEU A 101 0.49 3.69 0.49
C LEU A 101 0.83 3.52 -0.99
N ILE A 102 0.11 2.62 -1.65
CA ILE A 102 0.26 2.30 -3.07
C ILE A 102 -0.98 2.82 -3.78
N THR A 103 -0.82 3.65 -4.78
CA THR A 103 -1.96 4.32 -5.44
C THR A 103 -1.69 4.62 -6.91
N ASP A 104 -2.76 4.68 -7.70
CA ASP A 104 -2.74 5.18 -9.07
C ASP A 104 -3.05 6.70 -9.15
N VAL A 105 -3.25 7.35 -8.01
CA VAL A 105 -3.46 8.81 -7.92
C VAL A 105 -2.10 9.48 -7.73
N HIS A 106 -1.51 9.99 -8.81
CA HIS A 106 -0.13 10.48 -8.79
C HIS A 106 0.02 11.91 -8.24
N ASP A 107 -0.96 12.78 -8.48
CA ASP A 107 -0.81 14.22 -8.26
C ASP A 107 -1.63 14.77 -7.08
N LEU A 108 -2.55 13.98 -6.52
CA LEU A 108 -3.51 14.47 -5.52
C LEU A 108 -3.24 13.97 -4.10
N VAL A 109 -2.29 13.05 -3.92
CA VAL A 109 -2.01 12.45 -2.63
C VAL A 109 -0.61 12.82 -2.19
N GLN A 110 -0.52 13.35 -0.97
CA GLN A 110 0.74 13.63 -0.30
C GLN A 110 0.77 12.87 1.02
N VAL A 111 1.87 12.17 1.28
CA VAL A 111 2.02 11.34 2.48
C VAL A 111 3.14 11.90 3.33
N THR A 112 2.86 12.06 4.62
CA THR A 112 3.85 12.46 5.61
C THR A 112 3.89 11.40 6.72
N VAL A 113 5.08 10.91 7.02
CA VAL A 113 5.29 10.02 8.16
C VAL A 113 5.46 10.88 9.41
N VAL A 114 4.61 10.64 10.41
CA VAL A 114 4.72 11.27 11.72
C VAL A 114 5.08 10.23 12.76
N GLY A 115 5.48 10.67 13.95
CA GLY A 115 5.90 9.77 15.02
C GLY A 115 4.81 8.78 15.45
N PRO A 116 5.18 7.73 16.18
CA PRO A 116 4.23 6.71 16.62
C PRO A 116 3.19 7.26 17.58
N LEU A 117 2.01 6.64 17.58
CA LEU A 117 0.93 6.94 18.52
C LEU A 117 1.11 6.10 19.78
N GLY A 118 1.22 6.76 20.94
CA GLY A 118 1.34 6.07 22.22
C GLY A 118 2.59 5.19 22.29
N SER A 119 2.41 3.93 22.64
CA SER A 119 3.48 2.90 22.75
C SER A 119 3.67 2.07 21.48
N SER A 120 3.07 2.46 20.36
CA SER A 120 3.22 1.74 19.09
C SER A 120 4.66 1.83 18.58
N ASP A 121 5.16 0.74 17.98
CA ASP A 121 6.44 0.72 17.28
C ASP A 121 6.33 1.12 15.79
N HIS A 122 5.11 1.39 15.31
CA HIS A 122 4.84 1.96 13.99
C HIS A 122 4.57 3.46 14.06
N SER A 123 5.09 4.20 13.06
CA SER A 123 4.76 5.61 12.86
C SER A 123 3.39 5.75 12.17
N SER A 124 2.74 6.89 12.38
CA SER A 124 1.49 7.22 11.70
C SER A 124 1.75 7.86 10.33
N LEU A 125 0.85 7.63 9.42
CA LEU A 125 0.88 8.23 8.09
C LEU A 125 -0.12 9.36 7.96
#